data_aece514b4c08626784469b7f9098dc52
#
_entry.id   aece514b4c08626784469b7f9098dc52
#
_cell.length_a   1.000
_cell.length_b   1.000
_cell.length_c   1.000
_cell.angle_alpha   90.00
_cell.angle_beta   90.00
_cell.angle_gamma   90.00
#
_symmetry.space_group_name_H-M   'P 1'
#
loop_
_entity.id
_entity.type
_entity.pdbx_description
1 polymer ?
#
loop_
_entity_poly.entity_id
_entity_poly.type
_entity_poly.pdbx_seq_one_letter_code
_entity_poly.pdbx_strand_id
1 'polypeptide(L)'
;MDPVEILSRCKLLFEDNQQFDDLRKSVVNQDLNSIFRHIGDDKFEDLRKAVVENNLHSLFRLLGDEHEDLRKMVIEKNHFSLIRSLQKLSDSRMIDVFDMITKDETIDPDCVSRSQIRCKKWLVEELEKHKLDLGTVFLCAGWYGLLAVMMFESKLKFTKIRNFDVDDKCRLIAEKFNNPWVVDDWKYKHCTQDIHEINYDTHVYNVLRGNGTPCELTDSPDTIINTSCEHIENFDAWYSKIPAGKLVILQTNNYKEIEEHINCVKDVDEFVDQTPMGQRLFHGELETPNYKRFMTFGYK
;
A
#
# COMPACT_ATOMS: atom_id res chain seq x y z
N MET A 1 7.51 -6.67 21.68
CA MET A 1 6.84 -5.74 22.64
C MET A 1 5.98 -4.82 21.81
N ASP A 2 4.70 -4.74 22.18
CA ASP A 2 3.75 -3.85 21.49
C ASP A 2 4.24 -2.39 21.61
N PRO A 3 4.23 -1.59 20.52
CA PRO A 3 4.52 -0.17 20.59
C PRO A 3 3.73 0.58 21.69
N VAL A 4 2.50 0.12 21.96
CA VAL A 4 1.67 0.62 23.05
C VAL A 4 2.27 0.28 24.43
N GLU A 5 2.88 -0.89 24.58
CA GLU A 5 3.54 -1.31 25.84
C GLU A 5 4.84 -0.52 26.07
N ILE A 6 5.59 -0.26 25.01
CA ILE A 6 6.78 0.62 25.06
C ILE A 6 6.37 2.03 25.49
N LEU A 7 5.32 2.59 24.85
CA LEU A 7 4.79 3.90 25.21
C LEU A 7 4.24 3.94 26.63
N SER A 8 3.61 2.86 27.10
CA SER A 8 3.12 2.75 28.49
C SER A 8 4.25 2.69 29.50
N ARG A 9 5.34 2.03 29.19
CA ARG A 9 6.55 2.02 30.05
C ARG A 9 7.25 3.38 30.02
N CYS A 10 7.33 4.02 28.88
CA CYS A 10 7.82 5.40 28.78
C CYS A 10 6.98 6.37 29.60
N LYS A 11 5.65 6.19 29.67
CA LYS A 11 4.75 7.01 30.48
C LYS A 11 5.13 7.04 31.96
N LEU A 12 5.66 5.94 32.49
CA LEU A 12 6.14 5.84 33.88
C LEU A 12 7.40 6.68 34.16
N LEU A 13 8.09 7.14 33.10
CA LEU A 13 9.28 7.97 33.22
C LEU A 13 8.97 9.48 33.22
N PHE A 14 7.71 9.85 32.94
CA PHE A 14 7.27 11.23 32.90
C PHE A 14 6.34 11.57 34.06
N GLU A 15 6.65 12.61 34.79
CA GLU A 15 5.83 13.11 35.91
C GLU A 15 4.59 13.88 35.40
N ASP A 16 4.58 14.30 34.15
CA ASP A 16 3.52 15.08 33.52
C ASP A 16 2.90 14.39 32.30
N ASN A 17 1.58 14.19 32.34
CA ASN A 17 0.83 13.58 31.24
C ASN A 17 0.90 14.41 29.93
N GLN A 18 1.04 15.74 30.05
CA GLN A 18 1.12 16.61 28.86
C GLN A 18 2.44 16.43 28.13
N GLN A 19 3.55 16.32 28.83
CA GLN A 19 4.86 16.02 28.25
C GLN A 19 4.88 14.69 27.54
N PHE A 20 4.21 13.67 28.10
CA PHE A 20 4.08 12.38 27.46
C PHE A 20 3.25 12.44 26.17
N ASP A 21 2.14 13.17 26.15
CA ASP A 21 1.32 13.35 24.95
C ASP A 21 2.05 14.13 23.85
N ASP A 22 2.87 15.10 24.21
CA ASP A 22 3.68 15.85 23.26
C ASP A 22 4.82 14.99 22.69
N LEU A 23 5.47 14.18 23.52
CA LEU A 23 6.43 13.18 23.05
C LEU A 23 5.77 12.17 22.11
N ARG A 24 4.59 11.67 22.47
CA ARG A 24 3.82 10.73 21.63
C ARG A 24 3.50 11.33 20.25
N LYS A 25 3.07 12.60 20.21
CA LYS A 25 2.81 13.31 18.95
C LYS A 25 4.09 13.45 18.12
N SER A 26 5.21 13.76 18.76
CA SER A 26 6.50 13.89 18.11
C SER A 26 7.00 12.56 17.53
N VAL A 27 6.78 11.44 18.22
CA VAL A 27 7.09 10.09 17.74
C VAL A 27 6.21 9.72 16.54
N VAL A 28 4.90 9.97 16.63
CA VAL A 28 3.94 9.69 15.55
C VAL A 28 4.28 10.52 14.29
N ASN A 29 4.70 11.77 14.48
CA ASN A 29 5.05 12.66 13.38
C ASN A 29 6.49 12.48 12.89
N GLN A 30 7.26 11.55 13.49
CA GLN A 30 8.69 11.35 13.20
C GLN A 30 9.52 12.63 13.35
N ASP A 31 9.09 13.55 14.18
CA ASP A 31 9.83 14.77 14.50
C ASP A 31 10.89 14.49 15.58
N LEU A 32 12.04 14.02 15.12
CA LEU A 32 13.17 13.65 15.98
C LEU A 32 13.66 14.84 16.83
N ASN A 33 13.62 16.05 16.30
CA ASN A 33 14.07 17.24 17.06
C ASN A 33 13.13 17.55 18.22
N SER A 34 11.81 17.39 18.04
CA SER A 34 10.85 17.54 19.11
C SER A 34 10.94 16.40 20.13
N ILE A 35 11.16 15.16 19.70
CA ILE A 35 11.40 14.03 20.60
C ILE A 35 12.57 14.35 21.54
N PHE A 36 13.68 14.87 21.04
CA PHE A 36 14.85 15.19 21.87
C PHE A 36 14.64 16.34 22.84
N ARG A 37 13.82 17.35 22.49
CA ARG A 37 13.48 18.42 23.41
C ARG A 37 12.68 17.94 24.63
N HIS A 38 11.86 16.89 24.44
CA HIS A 38 11.03 16.35 25.50
C HIS A 38 11.76 15.35 26.43
N ILE A 39 12.86 14.75 25.95
CA ILE A 39 13.62 13.77 26.74
C ILE A 39 14.56 14.42 27.78
N GLY A 40 14.80 15.73 27.70
CA GLY A 40 15.63 16.48 28.66
C GLY A 40 17.14 16.34 28.48
N ASP A 41 17.88 17.35 28.95
CA ASP A 41 19.26 17.53 28.51
C ASP A 41 20.31 16.62 29.15
N ASP A 42 20.14 16.16 30.40
CA ASP A 42 21.23 15.57 31.17
C ASP A 42 21.24 14.03 31.25
N LYS A 43 20.11 13.38 31.11
CA LYS A 43 20.00 11.91 31.25
C LYS A 43 20.07 11.14 29.92
N PHE A 44 19.94 11.83 28.81
CA PHE A 44 19.76 11.20 27.49
C PHE A 44 20.70 11.80 26.41
N GLU A 45 21.79 12.46 26.81
CA GLU A 45 22.78 13.02 25.87
C GLU A 45 23.36 11.95 24.94
N ASP A 46 23.58 10.73 25.46
CA ASP A 46 24.07 9.61 24.66
C ASP A 46 23.00 9.10 23.67
N LEU A 47 21.73 9.09 24.09
CA LEU A 47 20.60 8.75 23.21
C LEU A 47 20.46 9.79 22.09
N ARG A 48 20.55 11.07 22.46
CA ARG A 48 20.50 12.19 21.53
C ARG A 48 21.64 12.13 20.49
N LYS A 49 22.86 11.88 20.93
CA LYS A 49 24.02 11.67 20.04
C LYS A 49 23.80 10.47 19.11
N ALA A 50 23.36 9.34 19.62
CA ALA A 50 23.12 8.14 18.85
C ALA A 50 22.10 8.35 17.72
N VAL A 51 21.07 9.13 17.96
CA VAL A 51 20.05 9.41 16.94
C VAL A 51 20.49 10.50 15.96
N VAL A 52 21.11 11.61 16.45
CA VAL A 52 21.63 12.67 15.58
C VAL A 52 22.71 12.14 14.63
N GLU A 53 23.57 11.23 15.13
CA GLU A 53 24.61 10.60 14.33
C GLU A 53 24.09 9.46 13.45
N ASN A 54 22.78 9.21 13.49
CA ASN A 54 22.15 8.07 12.82
C ASN A 54 22.80 6.73 13.21
N ASN A 55 23.32 6.68 14.45
CA ASN A 55 24.05 5.54 14.98
C ASN A 55 23.09 4.55 15.61
N LEU A 56 22.45 3.73 14.80
CA LEU A 56 21.50 2.71 15.23
C LEU A 56 22.12 1.74 16.26
N HIS A 57 23.42 1.48 16.16
CA HIS A 57 24.13 0.64 17.12
C HIS A 57 24.11 1.22 18.54
N SER A 58 24.42 2.52 18.68
CA SER A 58 24.38 3.20 19.96
C SER A 58 22.95 3.33 20.50
N LEU A 59 21.98 3.58 19.61
CA LEU A 59 20.56 3.62 19.97
C LEU A 59 20.11 2.30 20.61
N PHE A 60 20.38 1.17 19.96
CA PHE A 60 20.00 -0.15 20.49
C PHE A 60 20.76 -0.54 21.76
N ARG A 61 21.99 -0.07 21.92
CA ARG A 61 22.76 -0.27 23.13
C ARG A 61 22.15 0.41 24.37
N LEU A 62 21.48 1.56 24.13
CA LEU A 62 20.80 2.32 25.19
C LEU A 62 19.41 1.76 25.52
N LEU A 63 18.80 0.97 24.64
CA LEU A 63 17.51 0.32 24.87
C LEU A 63 17.59 -0.89 25.83
N GLY A 64 18.81 -1.30 26.22
CA GLY A 64 19.05 -2.36 27.20
C GLY A 64 18.99 -3.79 26.66
N ASP A 65 19.30 -4.74 27.53
CA ASP A 65 19.47 -6.17 27.18
C ASP A 65 18.17 -6.86 26.76
N GLU A 66 17.03 -6.29 27.09
CA GLU A 66 15.70 -6.83 26.69
C GLU A 66 15.48 -6.87 25.17
N HIS A 67 16.33 -6.16 24.42
CA HIS A 67 16.28 -6.08 22.96
C HIS A 67 17.54 -6.56 22.26
N GLU A 68 18.34 -7.38 22.95
CA GLU A 68 19.61 -7.89 22.42
C GLU A 68 19.44 -8.59 21.07
N ASP A 69 18.37 -9.37 20.93
CA ASP A 69 18.09 -10.08 19.68
C ASP A 69 17.76 -9.11 18.54
N LEU A 70 16.95 -8.06 18.80
CA LEU A 70 16.65 -7.00 17.83
C LEU A 70 17.92 -6.22 17.47
N ARG A 71 18.74 -5.88 18.48
CA ARG A 71 20.02 -5.20 18.31
C ARG A 71 20.95 -5.99 17.39
N LYS A 72 21.13 -7.30 17.64
CA LYS A 72 21.94 -8.17 16.78
C LYS A 72 21.45 -8.20 15.34
N MET A 73 20.14 -8.34 15.14
CA MET A 73 19.55 -8.41 13.81
C MET A 73 19.81 -7.14 12.99
N VAL A 74 19.71 -5.97 13.63
CA VAL A 74 19.95 -4.68 12.95
C VAL A 74 21.45 -4.48 12.68
N ILE A 75 22.33 -4.80 13.64
CA ILE A 75 23.79 -4.68 13.49
C ILE A 75 24.30 -5.61 12.38
N GLU A 76 23.81 -6.83 12.35
CA GLU A 76 24.19 -7.85 11.36
C GLU A 76 23.52 -7.63 10.00
N LYS A 77 22.68 -6.60 9.88
CA LYS A 77 21.81 -6.37 8.69
C LYS A 77 21.05 -7.63 8.29
N ASN A 78 20.66 -8.42 9.29
CA ASN A 78 19.97 -9.68 9.07
C ASN A 78 18.48 -9.43 8.85
N HIS A 79 18.12 -9.07 7.63
CA HIS A 79 16.73 -8.78 7.26
C HIS A 79 15.80 -9.96 7.52
N PHE A 80 16.26 -11.21 7.34
CA PHE A 80 15.44 -12.39 7.61
C PHE A 80 15.05 -12.52 9.08
N SER A 81 16.01 -12.30 9.99
CA SER A 81 15.73 -12.37 11.42
C SER A 81 14.82 -11.24 11.87
N LEU A 82 14.98 -10.04 11.32
CA LEU A 82 14.09 -8.90 11.58
C LEU A 82 12.65 -9.21 11.13
N ILE A 83 12.47 -9.69 9.91
CA ILE A 83 11.15 -10.05 9.37
C ILE A 83 10.49 -11.14 10.22
N ARG A 84 11.22 -12.20 10.60
CA ARG A 84 10.70 -13.24 11.49
C ARG A 84 10.25 -12.70 12.86
N SER A 85 10.95 -11.73 13.39
CA SER A 85 10.54 -11.08 14.64
C SER A 85 9.27 -10.27 14.46
N LEU A 86 9.15 -9.54 13.35
CA LEU A 86 7.94 -8.81 13.00
C LEU A 86 6.74 -9.75 12.78
N GLN A 87 6.94 -10.90 12.13
CA GLN A 87 5.90 -11.93 11.96
C GLN A 87 5.37 -12.50 13.28
N LYS A 88 6.20 -12.54 14.33
CA LYS A 88 5.76 -12.95 15.68
C LYS A 88 4.95 -11.85 16.40
N LEU A 89 5.09 -10.60 15.97
CA LEU A 89 4.48 -9.45 16.62
C LEU A 89 3.22 -8.96 15.90
N SER A 90 2.99 -9.40 14.67
CA SER A 90 1.89 -8.94 13.83
C SER A 90 1.47 -10.03 12.85
N ASP A 91 0.17 -10.20 12.70
CA ASP A 91 -0.44 -11.09 11.71
C ASP A 91 -0.62 -10.42 10.35
N SER A 92 -0.03 -9.23 10.12
CA SER A 92 -0.18 -8.50 8.86
C SER A 92 0.43 -9.27 7.70
N ARG A 93 -0.35 -9.48 6.66
CA ARG A 93 0.06 -10.12 5.40
C ARG A 93 1.16 -9.32 4.69
N MET A 94 1.20 -8.01 4.90
CA MET A 94 2.29 -7.17 4.36
C MET A 94 3.68 -7.64 4.81
N ILE A 95 3.80 -8.15 6.04
CA ILE A 95 5.09 -8.68 6.53
C ILE A 95 5.50 -9.94 5.75
N ASP A 96 4.55 -10.82 5.46
CA ASP A 96 4.80 -11.99 4.61
C ASP A 96 5.18 -11.59 3.18
N VAL A 97 4.55 -10.54 2.63
CA VAL A 97 4.91 -10.00 1.32
C VAL A 97 6.36 -9.51 1.30
N PHE A 98 6.79 -8.77 2.32
CA PHE A 98 8.20 -8.37 2.45
C PHE A 98 9.14 -9.57 2.55
N ASP A 99 8.77 -10.61 3.32
CA ASP A 99 9.56 -11.85 3.42
C ASP A 99 9.68 -12.56 2.06
N MET A 100 8.60 -12.61 1.28
CA MET A 100 8.62 -13.18 -0.08
C MET A 100 9.55 -12.41 -1.01
N ILE A 101 9.49 -11.07 -1.00
CA ILE A 101 10.36 -10.23 -1.84
C ILE A 101 11.84 -10.43 -1.49
N THR A 102 12.18 -10.59 -0.20
CA THR A 102 13.57 -10.83 0.21
C THR A 102 14.12 -12.19 -0.18
N LYS A 103 13.24 -13.17 -0.50
CA LYS A 103 13.61 -14.56 -0.83
C LYS A 103 13.52 -14.88 -2.31
N ASP A 104 12.89 -14.05 -3.09
CA ASP A 104 12.56 -14.33 -4.50
C ASP A 104 12.99 -13.13 -5.37
N GLU A 105 14.17 -13.29 -5.97
CA GLU A 105 14.80 -12.27 -6.84
C GLU A 105 14.00 -11.98 -8.13
N THR A 106 13.00 -12.80 -8.45
CA THR A 106 12.11 -12.56 -9.60
C THR A 106 11.04 -11.51 -9.31
N ILE A 107 10.84 -11.16 -8.04
CA ILE A 107 9.90 -10.14 -7.62
C ILE A 107 10.58 -8.78 -7.65
N ASP A 108 10.05 -7.87 -8.45
CA ASP A 108 10.54 -6.50 -8.50
C ASP A 108 10.30 -5.79 -7.16
N PRO A 109 11.35 -5.39 -6.42
CA PRO A 109 11.21 -4.73 -5.13
C PRO A 109 10.55 -3.35 -5.21
N ASP A 110 10.46 -2.74 -6.40
CA ASP A 110 9.75 -1.47 -6.56
C ASP A 110 8.27 -1.58 -6.17
N CYS A 111 7.68 -2.77 -6.26
CA CYS A 111 6.29 -2.98 -5.86
C CYS A 111 6.01 -2.56 -4.40
N VAL A 112 7.01 -2.58 -3.53
CA VAL A 112 6.94 -2.12 -2.13
C VAL A 112 7.79 -0.86 -1.88
N SER A 113 8.14 -0.14 -2.92
CA SER A 113 8.83 1.15 -2.77
C SER A 113 8.00 2.11 -1.92
N ARG A 114 8.68 3.06 -1.30
CA ARG A 114 8.01 4.05 -0.44
C ARG A 114 6.89 4.79 -1.18
N SER A 115 7.10 5.09 -2.45
CA SER A 115 6.09 5.74 -3.30
C SER A 115 4.88 4.85 -3.52
N GLN A 116 5.10 3.58 -3.89
CA GLN A 116 4.02 2.61 -4.12
C GLN A 116 3.17 2.41 -2.87
N ILE A 117 3.80 2.19 -1.72
CA ILE A 117 3.08 2.02 -0.44
C ILE A 117 2.31 3.28 -0.07
N ARG A 118 2.93 4.48 -0.15
CA ARG A 118 2.26 5.73 0.21
C ARG A 118 1.05 6.03 -0.67
N CYS A 119 1.15 5.82 -1.98
CA CYS A 119 0.05 6.07 -2.90
C CYS A 119 -1.13 5.13 -2.67
N LYS A 120 -0.86 3.83 -2.45
CA LYS A 120 -1.89 2.84 -2.16
C LYS A 120 -2.52 3.05 -0.78
N LYS A 121 -1.70 3.38 0.23
CA LYS A 121 -2.19 3.71 1.57
C LYS A 121 -3.10 4.93 1.54
N TRP A 122 -2.71 6.00 0.86
CA TRP A 122 -3.54 7.18 0.67
C TRP A 122 -4.89 6.85 0.04
N LEU A 123 -4.92 5.99 -0.99
CA LEU A 123 -6.16 5.54 -1.61
C LEU A 123 -7.05 4.81 -0.60
N VAL A 124 -6.51 3.84 0.13
CA VAL A 124 -7.27 3.09 1.14
C VAL A 124 -7.83 4.01 2.22
N GLU A 125 -7.02 4.93 2.75
CA GLU A 125 -7.43 5.90 3.78
C GLU A 125 -8.54 6.84 3.29
N GLU A 126 -8.48 7.32 2.04
CA GLU A 126 -9.54 8.17 1.50
C GLU A 126 -10.83 7.38 1.30
N LEU A 127 -10.78 6.16 0.79
CA LEU A 127 -11.96 5.32 0.65
C LEU A 127 -12.60 4.96 2.00
N GLU A 128 -11.81 4.70 3.04
CA GLU A 128 -12.32 4.45 4.40
C GLU A 128 -13.09 5.66 4.96
N LYS A 129 -12.63 6.88 4.70
CA LYS A 129 -13.32 8.11 5.13
C LYS A 129 -14.70 8.23 4.47
N HIS A 130 -14.83 7.79 3.23
CA HIS A 130 -16.08 7.86 2.47
C HIS A 130 -17.04 6.70 2.77
N LYS A 131 -16.60 5.64 3.45
CA LYS A 131 -17.40 4.48 3.89
C LYS A 131 -18.20 3.83 2.75
N LEU A 132 -17.61 3.77 1.58
CA LEU A 132 -18.23 3.19 0.39
C LEU A 132 -18.28 1.66 0.51
N ASP A 133 -19.33 1.06 -0.07
CA ASP A 133 -19.35 -0.37 -0.35
C ASP A 133 -18.87 -0.57 -1.79
N LEU A 134 -17.74 -1.23 -1.96
CA LEU A 134 -17.09 -1.39 -3.25
C LEU A 134 -17.62 -2.60 -4.03
N GLY A 135 -18.41 -3.48 -3.40
CA GLY A 135 -18.96 -4.68 -4.05
C GLY A 135 -17.91 -5.58 -4.67
N THR A 136 -18.12 -5.98 -5.91
CA THR A 136 -17.13 -6.71 -6.72
C THR A 136 -16.17 -5.70 -7.37
N VAL A 137 -14.88 -5.82 -7.06
CA VAL A 137 -13.84 -4.90 -7.53
C VAL A 137 -13.08 -5.50 -8.71
N PHE A 138 -13.01 -4.76 -9.83
CA PHE A 138 -12.06 -5.01 -10.89
C PHE A 138 -10.86 -4.07 -10.70
N LEU A 139 -9.71 -4.64 -10.35
CA LEU A 139 -8.44 -3.95 -10.22
C LEU A 139 -7.70 -4.06 -11.55
N CYS A 140 -7.65 -2.97 -12.30
CA CYS A 140 -7.09 -2.88 -13.65
C CYS A 140 -5.63 -2.45 -13.59
N ALA A 141 -4.74 -3.11 -14.34
CA ALA A 141 -3.29 -2.91 -14.30
C ALA A 141 -2.77 -3.01 -12.86
N GLY A 142 -3.18 -4.07 -12.16
CA GLY A 142 -2.94 -4.18 -10.72
C GLY A 142 -1.63 -4.86 -10.34
N TRP A 143 -0.79 -5.18 -11.34
CA TRP A 143 0.53 -5.76 -11.17
C TRP A 143 0.51 -6.96 -10.21
N TYR A 144 1.37 -6.97 -9.18
CA TYR A 144 1.44 -8.03 -8.17
C TYR A 144 0.30 -8.00 -7.14
N GLY A 145 -0.72 -7.14 -7.32
CA GLY A 145 -1.89 -7.10 -6.43
C GLY A 145 -1.60 -6.60 -5.02
N LEU A 146 -0.57 -5.78 -4.82
CA LEU A 146 -0.24 -5.23 -3.50
C LEU A 146 -1.37 -4.37 -2.93
N LEU A 147 -2.07 -3.59 -3.79
CA LEU A 147 -3.24 -2.83 -3.35
C LEU A 147 -4.32 -3.75 -2.79
N ALA A 148 -4.53 -4.91 -3.40
CA ALA A 148 -5.52 -5.89 -2.91
C ALA A 148 -5.15 -6.39 -1.50
N VAL A 149 -3.87 -6.70 -1.22
CA VAL A 149 -3.41 -7.03 0.14
C VAL A 149 -3.80 -5.93 1.12
N MET A 150 -3.49 -4.67 0.80
CA MET A 150 -3.79 -3.53 1.67
C MET A 150 -5.31 -3.33 1.86
N MET A 151 -6.10 -3.54 0.81
CA MET A 151 -7.57 -3.45 0.90
C MET A 151 -8.15 -4.55 1.80
N PHE A 152 -7.70 -5.79 1.66
CA PHE A 152 -8.16 -6.90 2.51
C PHE A 152 -7.79 -6.73 3.99
N GLU A 153 -6.69 -6.07 4.30
CA GLU A 153 -6.27 -5.75 5.68
C GLU A 153 -6.90 -4.47 6.23
N SER A 154 -7.67 -3.75 5.43
CA SER A 154 -8.33 -2.49 5.79
C SER A 154 -9.75 -2.71 6.31
N LYS A 155 -10.44 -1.60 6.63
CA LYS A 155 -11.86 -1.59 7.01
C LYS A 155 -12.80 -1.39 5.81
N LEU A 156 -12.29 -1.44 4.60
CA LEU A 156 -13.09 -1.31 3.38
C LEU A 156 -14.10 -2.45 3.25
N LYS A 157 -15.26 -2.13 2.72
CA LYS A 157 -16.31 -3.12 2.45
C LYS A 157 -16.30 -3.47 0.97
N PHE A 158 -16.08 -4.73 0.67
CA PHE A 158 -16.18 -5.29 -0.69
C PHE A 158 -16.37 -6.81 -0.61
N THR A 159 -16.81 -7.40 -1.70
CA THR A 159 -17.09 -8.85 -1.78
C THR A 159 -15.87 -9.62 -2.24
N LYS A 160 -15.26 -9.18 -3.33
CA LYS A 160 -14.11 -9.85 -3.97
C LYS A 160 -13.33 -8.90 -4.87
N ILE A 161 -12.09 -9.27 -5.16
CA ILE A 161 -11.22 -8.54 -6.10
C ILE A 161 -10.83 -9.45 -7.25
N ARG A 162 -10.96 -8.94 -8.48
CA ARG A 162 -10.43 -9.51 -9.70
C ARG A 162 -9.33 -8.60 -10.22
N ASN A 163 -8.10 -9.09 -10.22
CA ASN A 163 -6.92 -8.35 -10.62
C ASN A 163 -6.57 -8.68 -12.06
N PHE A 164 -6.58 -7.70 -12.94
CA PHE A 164 -6.25 -7.83 -14.35
C PHE A 164 -4.93 -7.12 -14.66
N ASP A 165 -4.05 -7.84 -15.34
CA ASP A 165 -2.79 -7.28 -15.83
C ASP A 165 -2.38 -7.99 -17.11
N VAL A 166 -1.68 -7.32 -18.03
CA VAL A 166 -1.23 -7.92 -19.31
C VAL A 166 0.01 -8.80 -19.12
N ASP A 167 0.81 -8.54 -18.08
CA ASP A 167 2.03 -9.31 -17.81
C ASP A 167 1.67 -10.65 -17.13
N ASP A 168 1.90 -11.74 -17.86
CA ASP A 168 1.66 -13.10 -17.38
C ASP A 168 2.54 -13.51 -16.19
N LYS A 169 3.72 -12.87 -16.03
CA LYS A 169 4.62 -13.09 -14.89
C LYS A 169 4.03 -12.61 -13.58
N CYS A 170 3.11 -11.65 -13.65
CA CYS A 170 2.47 -11.10 -12.45
C CYS A 170 1.58 -12.10 -11.73
N ARG A 171 0.95 -13.03 -12.45
CA ARG A 171 -0.09 -13.93 -11.93
C ARG A 171 0.34 -14.72 -10.69
N LEU A 172 1.46 -15.44 -10.81
CA LEU A 172 1.92 -16.31 -9.72
C LEU A 172 2.32 -15.49 -8.48
N ILE A 173 2.95 -14.35 -8.67
CA ILE A 173 3.35 -13.45 -7.60
C ILE A 173 2.12 -12.84 -6.94
N ALA A 174 1.18 -12.34 -7.73
CA ALA A 174 -0.05 -11.74 -7.25
C ALA A 174 -0.92 -12.73 -6.44
N GLU A 175 -1.08 -13.97 -6.91
CA GLU A 175 -1.80 -15.00 -6.15
C GLU A 175 -1.02 -15.46 -4.91
N LYS A 176 0.32 -15.44 -4.94
CA LYS A 176 1.16 -15.73 -3.78
C LYS A 176 1.03 -14.64 -2.72
N PHE A 177 1.05 -13.36 -3.10
CA PHE A 177 0.84 -12.24 -2.18
C PHE A 177 -0.54 -12.30 -1.53
N ASN A 178 -1.56 -12.61 -2.31
CA ASN A 178 -2.95 -12.64 -1.89
C ASN A 178 -3.47 -14.04 -1.53
N ASN A 179 -2.58 -15.01 -1.27
CA ASN A 179 -2.94 -16.41 -1.07
C ASN A 179 -4.03 -16.66 -0.01
N PRO A 180 -4.09 -15.98 1.14
CA PRO A 180 -5.18 -16.18 2.10
C PRO A 180 -6.56 -16.00 1.47
N TRP A 181 -6.71 -15.03 0.58
CA TRP A 181 -7.97 -14.69 -0.09
C TRP A 181 -8.18 -15.44 -1.42
N VAL A 182 -7.12 -16.06 -1.96
CA VAL A 182 -7.26 -17.04 -3.05
C VAL A 182 -7.89 -18.33 -2.53
N VAL A 183 -7.47 -18.81 -1.35
CA VAL A 183 -8.01 -20.03 -0.75
C VAL A 183 -9.35 -19.82 -0.06
N ASP A 184 -9.65 -18.61 0.38
CA ASP A 184 -10.93 -18.22 0.97
C ASP A 184 -11.95 -17.88 -0.13
N ASP A 185 -12.57 -18.93 -0.68
CA ASP A 185 -13.64 -18.87 -1.69
C ASP A 185 -13.32 -17.95 -2.89
N TRP A 186 -12.04 -17.91 -3.27
CA TRP A 186 -11.58 -17.06 -4.37
C TRP A 186 -11.99 -15.58 -4.23
N LYS A 187 -11.96 -15.05 -3.04
CA LYS A 187 -12.15 -13.61 -2.81
C LYS A 187 -11.16 -12.78 -3.60
N TYR A 188 -9.99 -13.35 -3.92
CA TYR A 188 -9.03 -12.79 -4.85
C TYR A 188 -8.72 -13.76 -5.98
N LYS A 189 -8.68 -13.27 -7.22
CA LYS A 189 -8.10 -13.97 -8.37
C LYS A 189 -7.38 -12.98 -9.29
N HIS A 190 -6.27 -13.43 -9.85
CA HIS A 190 -5.56 -12.73 -10.91
C HIS A 190 -5.90 -13.32 -12.27
N CYS A 191 -6.08 -12.47 -13.26
CA CYS A 191 -6.31 -12.82 -14.65
C CYS A 191 -5.32 -12.06 -15.53
N THR A 192 -4.56 -12.80 -16.35
CA THR A 192 -3.69 -12.18 -17.36
C THR A 192 -4.54 -11.78 -18.55
N GLN A 193 -4.84 -10.49 -18.65
CA GLN A 193 -5.70 -9.95 -19.70
C GLN A 193 -5.51 -8.44 -19.85
N ASP A 194 -5.61 -7.96 -21.09
CA ASP A 194 -5.65 -6.54 -21.41
C ASP A 194 -6.97 -5.93 -20.89
N ILE A 195 -6.85 -4.83 -20.15
CA ILE A 195 -8.00 -4.11 -19.62
C ILE A 195 -8.90 -3.50 -20.70
N HIS A 196 -8.37 -3.31 -21.91
CA HIS A 196 -9.15 -2.89 -23.07
C HIS A 196 -10.10 -3.99 -23.59
N GLU A 197 -9.86 -5.24 -23.26
CA GLU A 197 -10.71 -6.37 -23.67
C GLU A 197 -11.80 -6.72 -22.65
N ILE A 198 -11.81 -6.04 -21.50
CA ILE A 198 -12.79 -6.28 -20.43
C ILE A 198 -14.15 -5.70 -20.80
N ASN A 199 -15.20 -6.49 -20.58
CA ASN A 199 -16.58 -5.98 -20.55
C ASN A 199 -16.91 -5.56 -19.11
N TYR A 200 -17.03 -4.26 -18.87
CA TYR A 200 -17.29 -3.68 -17.55
C TYR A 200 -18.77 -3.75 -17.10
N ASP A 201 -19.68 -4.30 -17.91
CA ASP A 201 -21.02 -4.67 -17.47
C ASP A 201 -21.01 -6.07 -16.84
N THR A 202 -20.61 -7.06 -17.64
CA THR A 202 -20.45 -8.44 -17.21
C THR A 202 -19.36 -9.10 -18.05
N HIS A 203 -18.32 -9.56 -17.38
CA HIS A 203 -17.13 -10.10 -18.02
C HIS A 203 -16.99 -11.60 -17.79
N VAL A 204 -16.73 -12.32 -18.87
CA VAL A 204 -16.40 -13.76 -18.86
C VAL A 204 -14.89 -13.88 -19.12
N TYR A 205 -14.19 -14.54 -18.24
CA TYR A 205 -12.74 -14.67 -18.31
C TYR A 205 -12.24 -15.99 -17.72
N ASN A 206 -11.02 -16.37 -18.07
CA ASN A 206 -10.41 -17.59 -17.59
C ASN A 206 -9.37 -17.31 -16.51
N VAL A 207 -9.43 -18.10 -15.44
CA VAL A 207 -8.40 -18.14 -14.39
C VAL A 207 -7.85 -19.56 -14.27
N LEU A 208 -6.69 -19.71 -13.66
CA LEU A 208 -6.15 -21.02 -13.36
C LEU A 208 -6.47 -21.43 -11.93
N ARG A 209 -6.88 -22.69 -11.76
CA ARG A 209 -6.97 -23.36 -10.45
C ARG A 209 -5.57 -23.60 -9.89
N GLY A 210 -5.45 -23.93 -8.61
CA GLY A 210 -4.18 -24.26 -7.97
C GLY A 210 -3.42 -25.44 -8.62
N ASN A 211 -4.15 -26.34 -9.31
CA ASN A 211 -3.57 -27.46 -10.06
C ASN A 211 -3.23 -27.10 -11.53
N GLY A 212 -3.33 -25.83 -11.92
CA GLY A 212 -3.03 -25.34 -13.27
C GLY A 212 -4.17 -25.54 -14.29
N THR A 213 -5.31 -26.13 -13.91
CA THR A 213 -6.43 -26.28 -14.85
C THR A 213 -7.18 -24.95 -15.01
N PRO A 214 -7.58 -24.60 -16.26
CA PRO A 214 -8.39 -23.40 -16.48
C PRO A 214 -9.80 -23.54 -15.87
N CYS A 215 -10.33 -22.42 -15.45
CA CYS A 215 -11.71 -22.29 -14.98
C CYS A 215 -12.28 -20.98 -15.48
N GLU A 216 -13.42 -21.05 -16.14
CA GLU A 216 -14.15 -19.86 -16.58
C GLU A 216 -14.89 -19.25 -15.40
N LEU A 217 -14.81 -17.96 -15.26
CA LEU A 217 -15.53 -17.13 -14.29
C LEU A 217 -16.35 -16.07 -15.04
N THR A 218 -17.44 -15.67 -14.40
CA THR A 218 -18.26 -14.55 -14.86
C THR A 218 -18.51 -13.62 -13.68
N ASP A 219 -18.09 -12.37 -13.80
CA ASP A 219 -18.31 -11.35 -12.79
C ASP A 219 -18.78 -10.02 -13.42
N SER A 220 -19.61 -9.31 -12.67
CA SER A 220 -20.01 -7.92 -12.99
C SER A 220 -19.38 -7.01 -11.96
N PRO A 221 -18.48 -6.08 -12.32
CA PRO A 221 -17.88 -5.18 -11.36
C PRO A 221 -18.87 -4.12 -10.87
N ASP A 222 -18.86 -3.85 -9.58
CA ASP A 222 -19.49 -2.66 -8.99
C ASP A 222 -18.50 -1.49 -8.99
N THR A 223 -17.21 -1.82 -8.82
CA THR A 223 -16.12 -0.84 -8.72
C THR A 223 -14.98 -1.20 -9.66
N ILE A 224 -14.46 -0.20 -10.35
CA ILE A 224 -13.27 -0.28 -11.20
C ILE A 224 -12.16 0.56 -10.56
N ILE A 225 -11.01 -0.07 -10.28
CA ILE A 225 -9.83 0.62 -9.73
C ILE A 225 -8.69 0.51 -10.72
N ASN A 226 -8.04 1.64 -11.03
CA ASN A 226 -6.77 1.67 -11.75
C ASN A 226 -5.84 2.69 -11.08
N THR A 227 -4.72 2.21 -10.54
CA THR A 227 -3.72 3.06 -9.89
C THR A 227 -2.48 3.30 -10.75
N SER A 228 -2.58 3.02 -12.04
CA SER A 228 -1.49 3.08 -13.01
C SER A 228 -1.96 3.71 -14.32
N CYS A 229 -2.85 4.73 -14.24
CA CYS A 229 -3.42 5.37 -15.42
C CYS A 229 -2.37 6.02 -16.32
N GLU A 230 -1.21 6.38 -15.76
CA GLU A 230 -0.07 6.90 -16.51
C GLU A 230 0.51 5.92 -17.52
N HIS A 231 0.29 4.62 -17.34
CA HIS A 231 0.77 3.57 -18.26
C HIS A 231 -0.25 3.15 -19.32
N ILE A 232 -1.49 3.67 -19.25
CA ILE A 232 -2.56 3.17 -20.11
C ILE A 232 -2.53 3.89 -21.45
N GLU A 233 -2.19 3.15 -22.49
CA GLU A 233 -2.31 3.59 -23.88
C GLU A 233 -3.78 3.78 -24.23
N ASN A 234 -4.09 4.82 -25.03
CA ASN A 234 -5.47 5.15 -25.42
C ASN A 234 -6.44 5.19 -24.21
N PHE A 235 -6.03 5.87 -23.14
CA PHE A 235 -6.76 5.96 -21.88
C PHE A 235 -8.24 6.33 -22.08
N ASP A 236 -8.54 7.30 -22.91
CA ASP A 236 -9.93 7.75 -23.19
C ASP A 236 -10.77 6.63 -23.79
N ALA A 237 -10.18 5.82 -24.68
CA ALA A 237 -10.85 4.66 -25.26
C ALA A 237 -11.14 3.58 -24.20
N TRP A 238 -10.20 3.32 -23.29
CA TRP A 238 -10.42 2.44 -22.15
C TRP A 238 -11.50 2.99 -21.21
N TYR A 239 -11.34 4.23 -20.78
CA TYR A 239 -12.26 4.87 -19.83
C TYR A 239 -13.69 4.90 -20.37
N SER A 240 -13.88 5.17 -21.67
CA SER A 240 -15.20 5.21 -22.31
C SER A 240 -15.97 3.88 -22.23
N LYS A 241 -15.28 2.72 -22.13
CA LYS A 241 -15.90 1.39 -22.02
C LYS A 241 -16.56 1.13 -20.66
N ILE A 242 -16.19 1.90 -19.64
CA ILE A 242 -16.78 1.74 -18.32
C ILE A 242 -18.21 2.31 -18.34
N PRO A 243 -19.24 1.54 -17.98
CA PRO A 243 -20.63 2.02 -18.00
C PRO A 243 -20.90 3.12 -16.98
N ALA A 244 -21.88 3.94 -17.25
CA ALA A 244 -22.39 4.90 -16.28
C ALA A 244 -22.95 4.21 -15.02
N GLY A 245 -22.79 4.87 -13.88
CA GLY A 245 -23.23 4.36 -12.58
C GLY A 245 -22.23 3.43 -11.88
N LYS A 246 -21.14 3.00 -12.53
CA LYS A 246 -20.04 2.27 -11.87
C LYS A 246 -19.22 3.21 -10.99
N LEU A 247 -18.81 2.74 -9.81
CA LEU A 247 -17.83 3.46 -9.01
C LEU A 247 -16.45 3.30 -9.66
N VAL A 248 -15.77 4.40 -9.92
CA VAL A 248 -14.45 4.42 -10.55
C VAL A 248 -13.47 5.10 -9.62
N ILE A 249 -12.31 4.48 -9.40
CA ILE A 249 -11.24 4.95 -8.51
C ILE A 249 -9.95 4.94 -9.31
N LEU A 250 -9.37 6.09 -9.56
CA LEU A 250 -8.26 6.26 -10.49
C LEU A 250 -7.12 7.03 -9.85
N GLN A 251 -5.89 6.59 -10.15
CA GLN A 251 -4.68 7.35 -9.82
C GLN A 251 -3.78 7.46 -11.06
N THR A 252 -3.11 8.61 -11.16
CA THR A 252 -2.06 8.92 -12.14
C THR A 252 -1.00 9.81 -11.49
N ASN A 253 0.00 10.24 -12.26
CA ASN A 253 1.06 11.13 -11.78
C ASN A 253 1.53 12.12 -12.87
N ASN A 254 2.47 12.99 -12.50
CA ASN A 254 3.14 13.92 -13.42
C ASN A 254 4.60 13.56 -13.71
N TYR A 255 5.02 12.32 -13.44
CA TYR A 255 6.40 11.87 -13.59
C TYR A 255 6.65 11.34 -15.00
N LYS A 256 7.24 12.18 -15.86
CA LYS A 256 7.45 11.90 -17.29
C LYS A 256 8.85 11.37 -17.63
N GLU A 257 9.67 11.05 -16.60
CA GLU A 257 11.05 10.59 -16.83
C GLU A 257 11.15 9.08 -17.13
N ILE A 258 10.03 8.36 -17.02
CA ILE A 258 9.92 6.93 -17.34
C ILE A 258 9.24 6.83 -18.71
N GLU A 259 9.84 6.06 -19.63
CA GLU A 259 9.37 5.91 -21.01
C GLU A 259 7.94 5.35 -21.07
N GLU A 260 7.62 4.43 -20.17
CA GLU A 260 6.30 3.80 -20.08
C GLU A 260 5.21 4.71 -19.50
N HIS A 261 5.57 5.90 -19.02
CA HIS A 261 4.62 6.89 -18.51
C HIS A 261 4.06 7.74 -19.65
N ILE A 262 3.20 7.16 -20.46
CA ILE A 262 2.68 7.73 -21.71
C ILE A 262 1.45 8.61 -21.51
N ASN A 263 0.74 8.48 -20.38
CA ASN A 263 -0.51 9.20 -20.07
C ASN A 263 -0.39 9.98 -18.74
N CYS A 264 0.71 10.68 -18.53
CA CYS A 264 0.88 11.58 -17.40
C CYS A 264 0.10 12.87 -17.60
N VAL A 265 -0.48 13.38 -16.52
CA VAL A 265 -1.12 14.70 -16.47
C VAL A 265 -0.24 15.71 -15.74
N LYS A 266 -0.45 17.01 -15.94
CA LYS A 266 0.33 18.06 -15.29
C LYS A 266 -0.12 18.32 -13.84
N ASP A 267 -1.44 18.25 -13.60
CA ASP A 267 -2.08 18.56 -12.32
C ASP A 267 -3.38 17.75 -12.14
N VAL A 268 -4.02 17.92 -10.99
CA VAL A 268 -5.26 17.23 -10.64
C VAL A 268 -6.45 17.71 -11.51
N ASP A 269 -6.46 18.95 -11.95
CA ASP A 269 -7.55 19.50 -12.76
C ASP A 269 -7.56 18.87 -14.16
N GLU A 270 -6.38 18.69 -14.78
CA GLU A 270 -6.27 17.95 -16.05
C GLU A 270 -6.72 16.49 -15.89
N PHE A 271 -6.42 15.85 -14.76
CA PHE A 271 -6.90 14.48 -14.50
C PHE A 271 -8.43 14.42 -14.30
N VAL A 272 -8.99 15.43 -13.64
CA VAL A 272 -10.44 15.61 -13.48
C VAL A 272 -11.13 15.75 -14.84
N ASP A 273 -10.55 16.54 -15.75
CA ASP A 273 -11.07 16.74 -17.10
C ASP A 273 -10.98 15.46 -17.96
N GLN A 274 -9.88 14.69 -17.80
CA GLN A 274 -9.67 13.41 -18.47
C GLN A 274 -10.63 12.32 -17.98
N THR A 275 -11.17 12.45 -16.77
CA THR A 275 -12.00 11.45 -16.12
C THR A 275 -13.39 11.97 -15.74
N PRO A 276 -14.25 12.33 -16.73
CA PRO A 276 -15.57 12.87 -16.45
C PRO A 276 -16.45 11.86 -15.69
N MET A 277 -17.08 12.30 -14.60
CA MET A 277 -17.93 11.50 -13.72
C MET A 277 -19.28 12.19 -13.54
N GLY A 278 -20.35 11.39 -13.51
CA GLY A 278 -21.70 11.91 -13.21
C GLY A 278 -21.79 12.44 -11.77
N GLN A 279 -21.09 11.79 -10.84
CA GLN A 279 -20.95 12.25 -9.46
C GLN A 279 -19.53 12.01 -8.97
N ARG A 280 -18.73 13.06 -8.88
CA ARG A 280 -17.38 13.01 -8.30
C ARG A 280 -17.48 13.11 -6.79
N LEU A 281 -16.91 12.13 -6.08
CA LEU A 281 -16.87 12.09 -4.62
C LEU A 281 -15.58 12.67 -4.06
N PHE A 282 -14.48 12.53 -4.81
CA PHE A 282 -13.17 12.99 -4.37
C PHE A 282 -12.27 13.28 -5.57
N HIS A 283 -11.41 14.26 -5.43
CA HIS A 283 -10.19 14.45 -6.19
C HIS A 283 -9.14 15.10 -5.29
N GLY A 284 -7.87 14.81 -5.53
CA GLY A 284 -6.80 15.34 -4.71
C GLY A 284 -5.42 14.97 -5.22
N GLU A 285 -4.41 15.52 -4.56
CA GLU A 285 -3.02 15.26 -4.85
C GLU A 285 -2.25 14.83 -3.61
N LEU A 286 -1.23 14.00 -3.82
CA LEU A 286 -0.27 13.56 -2.82
C LEU A 286 1.13 13.93 -3.31
N GLU A 287 1.83 14.76 -2.55
CA GLU A 287 3.22 15.07 -2.84
C GLU A 287 4.13 13.90 -2.49
N THR A 288 5.00 13.55 -3.42
CA THR A 288 6.12 12.62 -3.23
C THR A 288 7.44 13.40 -3.41
N PRO A 289 8.59 12.85 -3.04
CA PRO A 289 9.85 13.59 -3.21
C PRO A 289 10.17 14.02 -4.64
N ASN A 290 9.73 13.28 -5.65
CA ASN A 290 10.12 13.48 -7.05
C ASN A 290 8.97 13.91 -7.96
N TYR A 291 7.70 13.67 -7.55
CA TYR A 291 6.53 13.91 -8.38
C TYR A 291 5.27 14.06 -7.53
N LYS A 292 4.18 14.49 -8.15
CA LYS A 292 2.85 14.49 -7.54
C LYS A 292 2.04 13.31 -8.06
N ARG A 293 1.35 12.63 -7.15
CA ARG A 293 0.34 11.63 -7.44
C ARG A 293 -1.02 12.26 -7.38
N PHE A 294 -1.85 12.02 -8.37
CA PHE A 294 -3.24 12.51 -8.43
C PHE A 294 -4.19 11.35 -8.26
N MET A 295 -5.30 11.60 -7.59
CA MET A 295 -6.36 10.63 -7.40
C MET A 295 -7.71 11.28 -7.62
N THR A 296 -8.61 10.54 -8.24
CA THR A 296 -10.02 10.91 -8.35
C THR A 296 -10.89 9.68 -8.22
N PHE A 297 -12.04 9.81 -7.56
CA PHE A 297 -13.04 8.76 -7.58
C PHE A 297 -14.47 9.30 -7.48
N GLY A 298 -15.40 8.51 -7.98
CA GLY A 298 -16.82 8.83 -8.03
C GLY A 298 -17.57 7.88 -8.95
N TYR A 299 -18.83 8.16 -9.18
CA TYR A 299 -19.68 7.40 -10.09
C TYR A 299 -19.61 7.99 -11.50
N LYS A 300 -19.29 7.12 -12.47
CA LYS A 300 -19.27 7.51 -13.88
C LYS A 300 -20.66 7.80 -14.42
#